data_feef335bbd68130810c8e0eca6bd5724
#
_entry.id   feef335bbd68130810c8e0eca6bd5724
#
_cell.length_a   1.000
_cell.length_b   1.000
_cell.length_c   1.000
_cell.angle_alpha   90.00
_cell.angle_beta   90.00
_cell.angle_gamma   90.00
#
_symmetry.space_group_name_H-M   'P 1'
#
loop_
_entity.id
_entity.type
_entity.pdbx_description
1 polymer ?
#
loop_
_entity_poly.entity_id
_entity_poly.type
_entity_poly.pdbx_seq_one_letter_code
_entity_poly.pdbx_strand_id
1 'polypeptide(L)'
;MIFKPKQLGRQGLEAEQLVADKKQCRKIGPCGVGEKAMYLNSFYIDRRYYVPFSSITRVFKRIAMSKGGYTGKGIFAAIPYLVVEYDNGMQKQCNFKREEQVDQILSYLQTKKPGLKLHSAEAEKRLAEKARIAKERRNRVVSPEAQAQIADLERAQEYLEQRPQL
;
A
#
# COMPACT_ATOMS: atom_id res chain seq x y z
N MET A 1 18.26 24.40 15.82
CA MET A 1 17.41 23.72 16.85
C MET A 1 16.98 22.37 16.35
N ILE A 2 17.47 21.32 16.96
CA ILE A 2 17.02 19.96 16.62
C ILE A 2 15.77 19.67 17.42
N PHE A 3 14.62 19.73 16.74
CA PHE A 3 13.36 19.35 17.38
C PHE A 3 13.34 17.85 17.61
N LYS A 4 13.25 17.45 18.85
CA LYS A 4 13.06 16.05 19.21
C LYS A 4 11.68 15.60 18.72
N PRO A 5 11.55 14.53 17.91
CA PRO A 5 10.25 14.07 17.45
C PRO A 5 9.42 13.56 18.61
N LYS A 6 8.11 13.76 18.52
CA LYS A 6 7.15 13.27 19.51
C LYS A 6 6.72 11.83 19.20
N GLN A 7 6.63 11.05 20.25
CA GLN A 7 6.13 9.68 20.16
C GLN A 7 4.65 9.67 19.78
N LEU A 8 4.31 8.85 18.78
CA LEU A 8 2.95 8.42 18.52
C LEU A 8 2.80 6.97 18.99
N GLY A 9 1.68 6.70 19.66
CA GLY A 9 1.43 5.37 20.14
C GLY A 9 2.04 5.09 21.52
N ARG A 10 1.98 3.83 21.91
CA ARG A 10 2.32 3.39 23.26
C ARG A 10 3.81 3.07 23.44
N GLN A 11 4.48 2.69 22.37
CA GLN A 11 5.90 2.33 22.41
C GLN A 11 6.76 3.49 21.92
N GLY A 12 7.90 3.68 22.55
CA GLY A 12 8.87 4.69 22.19
C GLY A 12 10.27 4.12 22.12
N LEU A 13 11.17 4.90 21.52
CA LEU A 13 12.59 4.62 21.50
C LEU A 13 13.30 5.43 22.58
N GLU A 14 14.42 4.92 23.07
CA GLU A 14 15.29 5.69 23.94
C GLU A 14 15.81 6.93 23.21
N ALA A 15 16.04 8.00 23.97
CA ALA A 15 16.40 9.31 23.41
C ALA A 15 17.65 9.25 22.51
N GLU A 16 18.67 8.50 22.91
CA GLU A 16 19.91 8.36 22.15
C GLU A 16 19.68 7.61 20.84
N GLN A 17 18.92 6.52 20.88
CA GLN A 17 18.56 5.72 19.71
C GLN A 17 17.70 6.54 18.74
N LEU A 18 16.78 7.32 19.26
CA LEU A 18 15.91 8.17 18.46
C LEU A 18 16.68 9.25 17.71
N VAL A 19 17.61 9.94 18.39
CA VAL A 19 18.44 10.97 17.77
C VAL A 19 19.32 10.39 16.69
N ALA A 20 19.98 9.27 16.96
CA ALA A 20 20.83 8.59 15.99
C ALA A 20 20.05 8.11 14.77
N ASP A 21 18.90 7.49 14.99
CA ASP A 21 18.07 6.97 13.92
C ASP A 21 17.48 8.09 13.05
N LYS A 22 17.00 9.17 13.66
CA LYS A 22 16.50 10.34 12.93
C LYS A 22 17.58 11.01 12.09
N LYS A 23 18.80 11.09 12.61
CA LYS A 23 19.92 11.68 11.88
C LYS A 23 20.28 10.90 10.62
N GLN A 24 20.15 9.58 10.68
CA GLN A 24 20.44 8.67 9.57
C GLN A 24 19.24 8.33 8.69
N CYS A 25 18.04 8.81 9.05
CA CYS A 25 16.84 8.47 8.31
C CYS A 25 16.88 9.01 6.87
N ARG A 26 16.28 8.25 5.96
CA ARG A 26 16.08 8.71 4.59
C ARG A 26 14.89 9.65 4.56
N LYS A 27 15.17 10.90 4.27
CA LYS A 27 14.13 11.94 4.16
C LYS A 27 13.47 11.87 2.78
N ILE A 28 12.17 11.70 2.75
CA ILE A 28 11.37 11.70 1.53
C ILE A 28 10.16 12.61 1.76
N GLY A 29 10.13 13.76 1.10
CA GLY A 29 9.09 14.76 1.35
C GLY A 29 9.04 15.19 2.82
N PRO A 30 7.85 15.31 3.41
CA PRO A 30 7.72 15.71 4.81
C PRO A 30 7.97 14.57 5.82
N CYS A 31 8.19 13.37 5.35
CA CYS A 31 8.40 12.19 6.18
C CYS A 31 9.85 11.69 6.10
N GLY A 32 10.18 10.71 6.92
CA GLY A 32 11.47 10.06 6.91
C GLY A 32 11.35 8.60 7.31
N VAL A 33 12.23 7.77 6.78
CA VAL A 33 12.30 6.34 7.08
C VAL A 33 13.66 6.04 7.70
N GLY A 34 13.66 5.73 8.99
CA GLY A 34 14.84 5.27 9.70
C GLY A 34 14.95 3.75 9.72
N GLU A 35 15.93 3.23 10.41
CA GLU A 35 16.06 1.80 10.63
C GLU A 35 15.14 1.28 11.71
N LYS A 36 14.88 2.10 12.73
CA LYS A 36 14.09 1.72 13.91
C LYS A 36 12.68 2.33 13.92
N ALA A 37 12.49 3.46 13.25
CA ALA A 37 11.23 4.18 13.29
C ALA A 37 10.95 4.90 11.97
N MET A 38 9.66 5.17 11.75
CA MET A 38 9.23 6.12 10.73
C MET A 38 8.96 7.49 11.37
N TYR A 39 9.33 8.54 10.64
CA TYR A 39 9.13 9.93 11.04
C TYR A 39 8.03 10.53 10.19
N LEU A 40 7.01 11.06 10.85
CA LEU A 40 5.79 11.53 10.24
C LEU A 40 5.60 13.02 10.49
N ASN A 41 5.02 13.73 9.52
CA ASN A 41 4.83 15.16 9.64
C ASN A 41 3.62 15.51 10.53
N SER A 42 3.70 16.69 11.15
CA SER A 42 2.53 17.40 11.63
C SER A 42 2.05 18.38 10.56
N PHE A 43 0.97 19.09 10.84
CA PHE A 43 0.41 20.06 9.91
C PHE A 43 1.42 21.13 9.44
N TYR A 44 2.35 21.52 10.31
CA TYR A 44 3.32 22.59 10.04
C TYR A 44 4.78 22.15 10.08
N ILE A 45 5.09 20.99 10.63
CA ILE A 45 6.47 20.57 10.92
C ILE A 45 6.74 19.20 10.31
N ASP A 46 7.73 19.15 9.44
CA ASP A 46 8.19 17.89 8.85
C ASP A 46 8.83 17.00 9.92
N ARG A 47 8.56 15.70 9.83
CA ARG A 47 9.16 14.71 10.73
C ARG A 47 8.99 15.03 12.22
N ARG A 48 7.82 15.56 12.56
CA ARG A 48 7.50 15.96 13.93
C ARG A 48 7.25 14.77 14.85
N TYR A 49 6.65 13.72 14.32
CA TYR A 49 6.28 12.53 15.08
C TYR A 49 7.11 11.33 14.63
N TYR A 50 7.25 10.35 15.52
CA TYR A 50 7.84 9.08 15.16
C TYR A 50 7.01 7.91 15.67
N VAL A 51 7.07 6.80 14.94
CA VAL A 51 6.47 5.51 15.34
C VAL A 51 7.52 4.44 15.11
N PRO A 52 7.88 3.66 16.15
CA PRO A 52 8.80 2.53 15.96
C PRO A 52 8.19 1.48 15.02
N PHE A 53 9.01 0.86 14.19
CA PHE A 53 8.55 -0.20 13.29
C PHE A 53 7.89 -1.37 14.01
N SER A 54 8.30 -1.66 15.24
CA SER A 54 7.67 -2.69 16.07
C SER A 54 6.18 -2.42 16.35
N SER A 55 5.77 -1.16 16.34
CA SER A 55 4.37 -0.76 16.55
C SER A 55 3.58 -0.62 15.25
N ILE A 56 4.24 -0.56 14.10
CA ILE A 56 3.60 -0.34 12.81
C ILE A 56 3.03 -1.66 12.30
N THR A 57 1.74 -1.68 11.99
CA THR A 57 1.05 -2.82 11.41
C THR A 57 1.07 -2.78 9.90
N ARG A 58 0.79 -1.60 9.32
CA ARG A 58 0.78 -1.43 7.88
C ARG A 58 1.04 0.04 7.49
N VAL A 59 1.58 0.20 6.29
CA VAL A 59 1.79 1.52 5.67
C VAL A 59 1.26 1.43 4.24
N PHE A 60 0.40 2.35 3.86
CA PHE A 60 -0.19 2.31 2.52
C PHE A 60 -0.47 3.70 1.97
N LYS A 61 -0.65 3.75 0.67
CA LYS A 61 -1.03 4.97 -0.04
C LYS A 61 -2.56 5.09 -0.10
N ARG A 62 -3.04 6.30 0.12
CA ARG A 62 -4.44 6.65 -0.07
C ARG A 62 -4.51 7.92 -0.91
N ILE A 63 -5.35 7.91 -1.92
CA ILE A 63 -5.61 9.10 -2.73
C ILE A 63 -7.00 9.61 -2.37
N ALA A 64 -7.05 10.82 -1.83
CA ALA A 64 -8.31 11.51 -1.56
C ALA A 64 -8.62 12.45 -2.72
N MET A 65 -9.83 12.41 -3.21
CA MET A 65 -10.33 13.33 -4.22
C MET A 65 -10.96 14.53 -3.50
N SER A 66 -10.35 15.70 -3.61
CA SER A 66 -10.99 16.92 -3.11
C SER A 66 -11.87 17.51 -4.20
N LYS A 67 -13.13 17.77 -3.87
CA LYS A 67 -13.98 18.60 -4.73
C LYS A 67 -13.42 20.02 -4.66
N GLY A 68 -12.82 20.50 -5.74
CA GLY A 68 -12.40 21.88 -5.88
C GLY A 68 -13.63 22.79 -5.83
N GLY A 69 -13.89 23.37 -4.66
CA GLY A 69 -15.19 23.89 -4.34
C GLY A 69 -15.51 25.31 -4.75
N TYR A 70 -14.62 26.09 -5.34
CA TYR A 70 -14.91 27.51 -5.50
C TYR A 70 -15.37 27.95 -6.91
N THR A 71 -15.08 27.19 -7.94
CA THR A 71 -15.39 27.60 -9.31
C THR A 71 -16.51 26.80 -9.98
N GLY A 72 -17.17 25.90 -9.28
CA GLY A 72 -18.27 25.08 -9.81
C GLY A 72 -17.91 24.22 -11.03
N LYS A 73 -16.66 24.21 -11.46
CA LYS A 73 -16.18 23.49 -12.65
C LYS A 73 -15.62 22.10 -12.34
N GLY A 74 -15.89 21.54 -11.15
CA GLY A 74 -15.57 20.15 -10.86
C GLY A 74 -14.11 19.74 -11.03
N ILE A 75 -13.16 20.64 -10.75
CA ILE A 75 -11.74 20.28 -10.77
C ILE A 75 -11.46 19.47 -9.52
N PHE A 76 -11.35 18.14 -9.71
CA PHE A 76 -10.96 17.22 -8.65
C PHE A 76 -9.44 17.22 -8.52
N ALA A 77 -8.92 17.70 -7.40
CA ALA A 77 -7.52 17.53 -7.09
C ALA A 77 -7.35 16.20 -6.33
N ALA A 78 -6.51 15.33 -6.87
CA ALA A 78 -6.10 14.12 -6.19
C ALA A 78 -5.00 14.48 -5.19
N ILE A 79 -5.26 14.23 -3.91
CA ILE A 79 -4.31 14.48 -2.83
C ILE A 79 -3.75 13.13 -2.35
N PRO A 80 -2.45 12.89 -2.54
CA PRO A 80 -1.84 11.66 -2.07
C PRO A 80 -1.53 11.74 -0.57
N TYR A 81 -1.90 10.69 0.14
CA TYR A 81 -1.61 10.50 1.56
C TYR A 81 -0.82 9.22 1.78
N LEU A 82 0.13 9.30 2.69
CA LEU A 82 0.73 8.12 3.30
C LEU A 82 -0.01 7.84 4.60
N VAL A 83 -0.58 6.66 4.75
CA VAL A 83 -1.27 6.25 5.96
C VAL A 83 -0.43 5.23 6.69
N VAL A 84 -0.13 5.51 7.94
CA VAL A 84 0.61 4.60 8.84
C VAL A 84 -0.35 4.12 9.91
N GLU A 85 -0.58 2.81 9.94
CA GLU A 85 -1.39 2.16 10.96
C GLU A 85 -0.47 1.57 12.03
N TYR A 86 -0.73 1.92 13.29
CA TYR A 86 0.07 1.50 14.43
C TYR A 86 -0.84 1.16 15.62
N ASP A 87 -0.30 0.46 16.61
CA ASP A 87 -1.01 0.07 17.84
C ASP A 87 -2.39 -0.56 17.58
N ASN A 88 -2.47 -1.44 16.59
CA ASN A 88 -3.68 -2.23 16.25
C ASN A 88 -4.95 -1.40 15.98
N GLY A 89 -4.84 -0.32 15.23
CA GLY A 89 -6.02 0.43 14.81
C GLY A 89 -5.85 1.93 14.77
N MET A 90 -4.80 2.46 15.37
CA MET A 90 -4.50 3.89 15.27
C MET A 90 -3.90 4.19 13.90
N GLN A 91 -4.30 5.30 13.31
CA GLN A 91 -3.81 5.72 11.99
C GLN A 91 -3.32 7.16 12.02
N LYS A 92 -2.20 7.40 11.35
CA LYS A 92 -1.70 8.74 11.06
C LYS A 92 -1.63 8.93 9.56
N GLN A 93 -2.26 9.97 9.06
CA GLN A 93 -2.25 10.34 7.66
C GLN A 93 -1.25 11.47 7.44
N CYS A 94 -0.39 11.31 6.45
CA CYS A 94 0.59 12.30 6.05
C CYS A 94 0.29 12.77 4.63
N ASN A 95 0.10 14.06 4.47
CA ASN A 95 -0.20 14.67 3.18
C ASN A 95 1.10 14.91 2.41
N PHE A 96 1.11 14.54 1.13
CA PHE A 96 2.24 14.76 0.23
C PHE A 96 1.83 15.68 -0.92
N LYS A 97 2.79 16.43 -1.43
CA LYS A 97 2.60 17.26 -2.63
C LYS A 97 2.65 16.44 -3.91
N ARG A 98 3.41 15.35 -3.92
CA ARG A 98 3.62 14.49 -5.09
C ARG A 98 3.39 13.03 -4.73
N GLU A 99 2.60 12.38 -5.54
CA GLU A 99 2.32 10.94 -5.38
C GLU A 99 3.58 10.08 -5.49
N GLU A 100 4.52 10.50 -6.34
CA GLU A 100 5.79 9.79 -6.53
C GLU A 100 6.60 9.65 -5.24
N GLN A 101 6.52 10.63 -4.34
CA GLN A 101 7.18 10.57 -3.03
C GLN A 101 6.59 9.48 -2.14
N VAL A 102 5.28 9.30 -2.18
CA VAL A 102 4.62 8.21 -1.46
C VAL A 102 5.06 6.85 -2.02
N ASP A 103 5.10 6.74 -3.35
CA ASP A 103 5.55 5.52 -4.03
C ASP A 103 7.03 5.20 -3.71
N GLN A 104 7.88 6.23 -3.62
CA GLN A 104 9.28 6.06 -3.19
C GLN A 104 9.38 5.50 -1.78
N ILE A 105 8.58 6.00 -0.84
CA ILE A 105 8.55 5.49 0.52
C ILE A 105 8.12 4.02 0.55
N LEU A 106 7.05 3.68 -0.17
CA LEU A 106 6.53 2.31 -0.22
C LEU A 106 7.55 1.35 -0.86
N SER A 107 8.21 1.76 -1.94
CA SER A 107 9.27 0.97 -2.57
C SER A 107 10.46 0.77 -1.64
N TYR A 108 10.87 1.81 -0.93
CA TYR A 108 11.94 1.73 0.05
C TYR A 108 11.60 0.78 1.20
N LEU A 109 10.38 0.86 1.72
CA LEU A 109 9.89 -0.04 2.77
C LEU A 109 9.79 -1.49 2.29
N GLN A 110 9.37 -1.71 1.05
CA GLN A 110 9.31 -3.05 0.47
C GLN A 110 10.69 -3.72 0.46
N THR A 111 11.73 -2.97 0.18
CA THR A 111 13.10 -3.45 0.14
C THR A 111 13.68 -3.63 1.55
N LYS A 112 13.49 -2.65 2.43
CA LYS A 112 14.10 -2.61 3.78
C LYS A 112 13.31 -3.35 4.84
N LYS A 113 11.99 -3.43 4.71
CA LYS A 113 11.08 -4.06 5.67
C LYS A 113 10.10 -4.99 4.95
N PRO A 114 10.58 -6.13 4.41
CA PRO A 114 9.74 -7.00 3.59
C PRO A 114 8.55 -7.64 4.33
N GLY A 115 8.61 -7.70 5.67
CA GLY A 115 7.51 -8.20 6.49
C GLY A 115 6.39 -7.21 6.76
N LEU A 116 6.58 -5.94 6.36
CA LEU A 116 5.60 -4.89 6.59
C LEU A 116 4.50 -4.95 5.53
N LYS A 117 3.25 -4.85 5.95
CA LYS A 117 2.11 -4.80 5.04
C LYS A 117 2.01 -3.41 4.41
N LEU A 118 1.99 -3.35 3.09
CA LEU A 118 1.98 -2.10 2.32
C LEU A 118 0.64 -1.82 1.64
N HIS A 119 -0.42 -2.50 2.07
CA HIS A 119 -1.77 -2.33 1.56
C HIS A 119 -2.75 -2.09 2.70
N SER A 120 -3.84 -1.38 2.42
CA SER A 120 -4.94 -1.26 3.36
C SER A 120 -5.60 -2.62 3.62
N ALA A 121 -6.34 -2.74 4.72
CA ALA A 121 -7.06 -3.97 5.04
C ALA A 121 -8.06 -4.36 3.92
N GLU A 122 -8.72 -3.38 3.32
CA GLU A 122 -9.64 -3.59 2.20
C GLU A 122 -8.91 -4.08 0.95
N ALA A 123 -7.77 -3.45 0.61
CA ALA A 123 -6.96 -3.87 -0.53
C ALA A 123 -6.40 -5.27 -0.34
N GLU A 124 -5.99 -5.62 0.87
CA GLU A 124 -5.52 -6.96 1.21
C GLU A 124 -6.63 -8.00 1.02
N LYS A 125 -7.86 -7.71 1.47
CA LYS A 125 -9.02 -8.58 1.24
C LYS A 125 -9.32 -8.76 -0.25
N ARG A 126 -9.26 -7.70 -1.04
CA ARG A 126 -9.46 -7.78 -2.50
C ARG A 126 -8.39 -8.62 -3.18
N LEU A 127 -7.13 -8.48 -2.78
CA LEU A 127 -6.03 -9.28 -3.32
C LEU A 127 -6.18 -10.76 -2.94
N ALA A 128 -6.55 -11.06 -1.70
CA ALA A 128 -6.81 -12.41 -1.24
C ALA A 128 -7.99 -13.05 -1.99
N GLU A 129 -9.06 -12.30 -2.23
CA GLU A 129 -10.21 -12.75 -3.00
C GLU A 129 -9.84 -13.06 -4.46
N LYS A 130 -9.08 -12.17 -5.11
CA LYS A 130 -8.58 -12.41 -6.47
C LYS A 130 -7.67 -13.63 -6.54
N ALA A 131 -6.79 -13.81 -5.55
CA ALA A 131 -5.91 -14.97 -5.50
C ALA A 131 -6.70 -16.28 -5.31
N ARG A 132 -7.74 -16.26 -4.48
CA ARG A 132 -8.64 -17.39 -4.27
C ARG A 132 -9.37 -17.76 -5.57
N ILE A 133 -9.94 -16.78 -6.26
CA ILE A 133 -10.63 -17.00 -7.54
C ILE A 133 -9.67 -17.56 -8.59
N ALA A 134 -8.46 -17.00 -8.68
CA ALA A 134 -7.45 -17.49 -9.63
C ALA A 134 -7.03 -18.93 -9.34
N LYS A 135 -6.90 -19.29 -8.07
CA LYS A 135 -6.59 -20.67 -7.64
C LYS A 135 -7.72 -21.64 -7.97
N GLU A 136 -8.97 -21.25 -7.72
CA GLU A 136 -10.14 -22.05 -8.09
C GLU A 136 -10.23 -22.28 -9.60
N ARG A 137 -9.98 -21.25 -10.41
CA ARG A 137 -9.93 -21.36 -11.87
C ARG A 137 -8.84 -22.34 -12.33
N ARG A 138 -7.65 -22.27 -11.74
CA ARG A 138 -6.56 -23.21 -12.05
C ARG A 138 -6.93 -24.64 -11.67
N ASN A 139 -7.55 -24.86 -10.53
CA ASN A 139 -7.99 -26.17 -10.09
C ASN A 139 -9.09 -26.74 -10.99
N ARG A 140 -9.99 -25.89 -11.51
CA ARG A 140 -11.02 -26.31 -12.49
C ARG A 140 -10.38 -26.73 -13.82
N VAL A 141 -9.35 -26.02 -14.28
CA VAL A 141 -8.63 -26.37 -15.51
C VAL A 141 -7.88 -27.68 -15.37
N VAL A 142 -7.39 -28.01 -14.18
CA VAL A 142 -6.66 -29.25 -13.89
C VAL A 142 -7.58 -30.41 -13.54
N SER A 143 -8.86 -30.18 -13.23
CA SER A 143 -9.80 -31.25 -12.92
C SER A 143 -10.11 -32.09 -14.18
N PRO A 144 -10.22 -33.45 -14.05
CA PRO A 144 -10.54 -34.31 -15.19
C PRO A 144 -11.81 -33.92 -15.93
N GLU A 145 -12.82 -33.44 -15.20
CA GLU A 145 -14.09 -32.97 -15.75
C GLU A 145 -13.92 -31.73 -16.62
N ALA A 146 -13.11 -30.76 -16.17
CA ALA A 146 -12.80 -29.55 -16.95
C ALA A 146 -12.00 -29.88 -18.21
N GLN A 147 -11.05 -30.80 -18.12
CA GLN A 147 -10.28 -31.28 -19.27
C GLN A 147 -11.17 -32.00 -20.29
N ALA A 148 -12.12 -32.80 -19.83
CA ALA A 148 -13.09 -33.46 -20.68
C ALA A 148 -13.99 -32.44 -21.40
N GLN A 149 -14.46 -31.42 -20.70
CA GLN A 149 -15.28 -30.35 -21.29
C GLN A 149 -14.50 -29.53 -22.32
N ILE A 150 -13.23 -29.21 -22.05
CA ILE A 150 -12.37 -28.50 -23.01
C ILE A 150 -12.14 -29.36 -24.26
N ALA A 151 -11.86 -30.64 -24.09
CA ALA A 151 -11.68 -31.57 -25.20
C ALA A 151 -12.94 -31.69 -26.05
N ASP A 152 -14.14 -31.72 -25.45
CA ASP A 152 -15.41 -31.76 -26.17
C ASP A 152 -15.67 -30.47 -26.94
N LEU A 153 -15.34 -29.29 -26.33
CA LEU A 153 -15.47 -28.02 -27.03
C LEU A 153 -14.51 -27.87 -28.20
N GLU A 154 -13.28 -28.34 -28.06
CA GLU A 154 -12.29 -28.34 -29.14
C GLU A 154 -12.75 -29.22 -30.30
N ARG A 155 -13.28 -30.41 -30.02
CA ARG A 155 -13.83 -31.29 -31.05
C ARG A 155 -15.02 -30.68 -31.76
N ALA A 156 -15.90 -30.04 -31.04
CA ALA A 156 -17.06 -29.33 -31.62
C ALA A 156 -16.61 -28.18 -32.52
N GLN A 157 -15.55 -27.46 -32.12
CA GLN A 157 -14.98 -26.37 -32.90
C GLN A 157 -14.29 -26.87 -34.18
N GLU A 158 -13.52 -27.95 -34.11
CA GLU A 158 -12.94 -28.60 -35.28
C GLU A 158 -14.01 -29.10 -36.28
N TYR A 159 -15.10 -29.66 -35.76
CA TYR A 159 -16.22 -30.11 -36.57
C TYR A 159 -16.86 -28.95 -37.33
N LEU A 160 -17.05 -27.80 -36.69
CA LEU A 160 -17.58 -26.59 -37.33
C LEU A 160 -16.66 -26.00 -38.38
N GLU A 161 -15.34 -26.03 -38.13
CA GLU A 161 -14.34 -25.54 -39.10
C GLU A 161 -14.23 -26.43 -40.33
N GLN A 162 -14.42 -27.75 -40.19
CA GLN A 162 -14.37 -28.73 -41.30
C GLN A 162 -15.69 -28.86 -42.05
N ARG A 163 -16.73 -28.17 -41.62
CA ARG A 163 -18.01 -28.23 -42.29
C ARG A 163 -17.96 -27.59 -43.66
N PRO A 164 -18.29 -28.32 -44.74
CA PRO A 164 -18.26 -27.74 -46.08
C PRO A 164 -19.27 -26.58 -46.15
N GLN A 165 -18.79 -25.43 -46.57
CA GLN A 165 -19.65 -24.31 -46.87
C GLN A 165 -20.49 -24.63 -48.09
N LEU A 166 -21.77 -24.72 -47.88
CA LEU A 166 -22.77 -24.82 -48.98
C LEU A 166 -22.96 -23.46 -49.62
#